data_e5ac84779911b49822c77217ad5c35ec
#
_entry.id   e5ac84779911b49822c77217ad5c35ec
#
_cell.length_a   1.000
_cell.length_b   1.000
_cell.length_c   1.000
_cell.angle_alpha   90.00
_cell.angle_beta   90.00
_cell.angle_gamma   90.00
#
_symmetry.space_group_name_H-M   'P 1'
#
loop_
_entity.id
_entity.type
_entity.pdbx_description
1 polymer ?
#
loop_
_entity_poly.entity_id
_entity_poly.type
_entity_poly.pdbx_seq_one_letter_code
_entity_poly.pdbx_strand_id
1 'polypeptide(L)'
;NAFGTTGKLYAIFLDNTTTSASASAYLKLFDTAGTVVGGTTVPDFEFRFTNDATLHSWTFPEGLTFSSGFGYTASTGAGTTKGGNLAAVIKSLIFVFK
;
A
#
# COMPACT_ATOMS: atom_id res chain seq x y z
N ASN A 1 -7.87 -4.35 2.11
CA ASN A 1 -7.88 -4.85 3.48
C ASN A 1 -7.89 -3.67 4.45
N ALA A 2 -8.78 -3.70 5.39
CA ALA A 2 -8.88 -2.69 6.44
C ALA A 2 -8.71 -3.36 7.80
N PHE A 3 -7.91 -2.73 8.64
CA PHE A 3 -7.72 -3.16 10.03
C PHE A 3 -8.33 -2.07 10.91
N GLY A 4 -9.17 -2.33 11.83
CA GLY A 4 -9.72 -1.32 12.73
C GLY A 4 -8.69 -0.66 13.64
N THR A 5 -7.41 -0.67 13.25
CA THR A 5 -6.29 -0.18 14.04
C THR A 5 -5.99 1.27 13.73
N THR A 6 -5.91 2.10 14.74
CA THR A 6 -5.50 3.51 14.62
C THR A 6 -4.07 3.67 15.13
N GLY A 7 -3.39 4.72 14.70
CA GLY A 7 -2.02 5.00 15.11
C GLY A 7 -1.24 5.73 14.03
N LYS A 8 0.07 5.57 14.07
CA LYS A 8 0.96 6.19 13.10
C LYS A 8 1.83 5.15 12.39
N LEU A 9 1.96 5.32 11.09
CA LEU A 9 2.82 4.49 10.24
C LEU A 9 4.17 5.18 10.09
N TYR A 10 5.24 4.49 10.44
CA TYR A 10 6.60 5.05 10.43
C TYR A 10 7.46 4.51 9.30
N ALA A 11 7.17 3.34 8.78
CA ALA A 11 7.93 2.79 7.66
C ALA A 11 7.13 1.74 6.91
N ILE A 12 7.45 1.59 5.63
CA ILE A 12 6.93 0.54 4.77
C ILE A 12 8.12 -0.14 4.10
N PHE A 13 8.16 -1.47 4.14
CA PHE A 13 9.13 -2.27 3.43
C PHE A 13 8.39 -3.22 2.50
N LEU A 14 8.68 -3.12 1.21
CA LEU A 14 8.04 -3.92 0.17
C LEU A 14 9.09 -4.72 -0.57
N ASP A 15 8.90 -6.04 -0.59
CA ASP A 15 9.78 -6.97 -1.29
C ASP A 15 8.98 -7.64 -2.41
N ASN A 16 9.27 -7.29 -3.65
CA ASN A 16 8.70 -7.95 -4.82
C ASN A 16 9.76 -8.63 -5.68
N THR A 17 10.82 -9.12 -5.05
CA THR A 17 11.96 -9.73 -5.75
C THR A 17 11.61 -10.99 -6.52
N THR A 18 10.41 -11.52 -6.36
CA THR A 18 9.95 -12.70 -7.10
C THR A 18 9.27 -12.36 -8.43
N THR A 19 9.03 -11.08 -8.71
CA THR A 19 8.39 -10.67 -9.96
C THR A 19 9.42 -10.03 -10.89
N SER A 20 9.20 -10.17 -12.18
CA SER A 20 10.07 -9.59 -13.20
C SER A 20 9.35 -8.59 -14.10
N ALA A 21 8.10 -8.25 -13.80
CA ALA A 21 7.36 -7.28 -14.59
C ALA A 21 7.90 -5.86 -14.33
N SER A 22 8.03 -5.06 -15.41
CA SER A 22 8.58 -3.70 -15.33
C SER A 22 7.50 -2.63 -15.37
N ALA A 23 6.26 -2.95 -15.03
CA ALA A 23 5.16 -2.01 -15.05
C ALA A 23 5.14 -1.17 -13.77
N SER A 24 4.60 0.04 -13.87
CA SER A 24 4.34 0.86 -12.69
C SER A 24 3.26 0.21 -11.83
N ALA A 25 3.43 0.34 -10.53
CA ALA A 25 2.50 -0.18 -9.56
C ALA A 25 2.28 0.84 -8.45
N TYR A 26 1.23 0.68 -7.68
CA TYR A 26 0.83 1.64 -6.66
C TYR A 26 0.46 0.91 -5.38
N LEU A 27 1.12 1.30 -4.29
CA LEU A 27 0.72 0.92 -2.95
C LEU A 27 -0.17 2.03 -2.41
N LYS A 28 -1.40 1.70 -2.07
CA LYS A 28 -2.41 2.67 -1.63
C LYS A 28 -2.75 2.41 -0.17
N LEU A 29 -2.80 3.48 0.61
CA LEU A 29 -3.12 3.42 2.03
C LEU A 29 -4.41 4.20 2.27
N PHE A 30 -5.24 3.67 3.15
CA PHE A 30 -6.57 4.20 3.43
C PHE A 30 -6.74 4.38 4.93
N ASP A 31 -7.10 5.59 5.36
CA ASP A 31 -7.44 5.88 6.76
C ASP A 31 -8.93 5.59 6.95
N THR A 32 -9.26 4.32 7.15
CA THR A 32 -10.64 3.89 7.32
C THR A 32 -10.71 2.61 8.15
N ALA A 33 -11.75 2.50 8.96
CA ALA A 33 -12.09 1.25 9.65
C ALA A 33 -13.01 0.37 8.79
N GLY A 34 -13.53 0.90 7.70
CA GLY A 34 -14.45 0.19 6.81
C GLY A 34 -13.74 -0.63 5.75
N THR A 35 -14.53 -1.23 4.87
CA THR A 35 -14.02 -2.02 3.75
C THR A 35 -13.44 -1.11 2.68
N VAL A 36 -12.24 -1.43 2.22
CA VAL A 36 -11.64 -0.78 1.06
C VAL A 36 -12.12 -1.48 -0.21
N VAL A 37 -12.73 -0.72 -1.11
CA VAL A 37 -13.25 -1.25 -2.37
C VAL A 37 -12.41 -0.72 -3.52
N GLY A 38 -11.67 -1.59 -4.19
CA GLY A 38 -10.89 -1.23 -5.36
C GLY A 38 -11.75 -0.64 -6.45
N GLY A 39 -11.30 0.48 -7.05
CA GLY A 39 -12.05 1.20 -8.07
C GLY A 39 -13.05 2.22 -7.53
N THR A 40 -13.27 2.29 -6.23
CA THR A 40 -14.24 3.19 -5.61
C THR A 40 -13.65 3.99 -4.46
N THR A 41 -13.00 3.34 -3.51
CA THR A 41 -12.44 4.02 -2.33
C THR A 41 -11.25 4.89 -2.74
N VAL A 42 -11.28 6.16 -2.35
CA VAL A 42 -10.18 7.10 -2.62
C VAL A 42 -9.06 6.87 -1.61
N PRO A 43 -7.83 6.63 -2.07
CA PRO A 43 -6.72 6.46 -1.13
C PRO A 43 -6.35 7.79 -0.46
N ASP A 44 -5.92 7.71 0.81
CA ASP A 44 -5.39 8.86 1.53
C ASP A 44 -3.91 9.09 1.19
N PHE A 45 -3.17 8.00 0.95
CA PHE A 45 -1.78 8.05 0.53
C PHE A 45 -1.55 7.05 -0.59
N GLU A 46 -0.71 7.43 -1.55
CA GLU A 46 -0.39 6.56 -2.67
C GLU A 46 1.12 6.61 -2.94
N PHE A 47 1.74 5.44 -3.06
CA PHE A 47 3.16 5.32 -3.33
C PHE A 47 3.36 4.52 -4.60
N ARG A 48 3.97 5.17 -5.59
CA ARG A 48 4.28 4.50 -6.86
C ARG A 48 5.62 3.77 -6.74
N PHE A 49 5.66 2.57 -7.26
CA PHE A 49 6.91 1.81 -7.37
C PHE A 49 6.93 1.06 -8.69
N THR A 50 8.13 0.65 -9.11
CA THR A 50 8.27 -0.19 -10.29
C THR A 50 8.07 -1.64 -9.89
N ASN A 51 7.15 -2.33 -10.57
CA ASN A 51 6.88 -3.74 -10.31
C ASN A 51 7.91 -4.60 -11.02
N ASP A 52 9.13 -4.53 -10.54
CA ASP A 52 10.29 -5.29 -11.02
C ASP A 52 10.97 -5.93 -9.81
N ALA A 53 11.80 -6.89 -9.98
CA ALA A 53 12.40 -7.68 -8.91
C ALA A 53 13.31 -6.85 -7.97
N THR A 54 12.76 -5.81 -7.32
CA THR A 54 13.52 -4.91 -6.43
C THR A 54 12.87 -4.77 -5.06
N LEU A 55 13.66 -4.24 -4.12
CA LEU A 55 13.20 -3.87 -2.79
C LEU A 55 12.86 -2.39 -2.76
N HIS A 56 11.74 -2.06 -2.15
CA HIS A 56 11.30 -0.68 -1.98
C HIS A 56 11.05 -0.40 -0.50
N SER A 57 11.37 0.82 -0.06
CA SER A 57 11.09 1.24 1.30
C SER A 57 10.72 2.72 1.34
N TRP A 58 9.87 3.06 2.29
CA TRP A 58 9.49 4.45 2.57
C TRP A 58 9.53 4.64 4.07
N THR A 59 10.05 5.77 4.52
CA THR A 59 10.13 6.10 5.94
C THR A 59 9.48 7.45 6.20
N PHE A 60 8.83 7.54 7.35
CA PHE A 60 8.10 8.74 7.77
C PHE A 60 8.52 9.08 9.19
N PRO A 61 9.53 9.94 9.39
CA PRO A 61 10.08 10.20 10.74
C PRO A 61 9.05 10.68 11.76
N GLU A 62 8.05 11.44 11.32
CA GLU A 62 7.00 11.94 12.20
C GLU A 62 5.73 11.08 12.17
N GLY A 63 5.72 10.05 11.32
CA GLY A 63 4.59 9.15 11.16
C GLY A 63 3.47 9.71 10.30
N LEU A 64 2.77 8.81 9.62
CA LEU A 64 1.52 9.13 8.93
C LEU A 64 0.36 8.71 9.84
N THR A 65 -0.51 9.65 10.18
CA THR A 65 -1.60 9.41 11.12
C THR A 65 -2.77 8.70 10.45
N PHE A 66 -3.24 7.62 11.10
CA PHE A 66 -4.45 6.91 10.73
C PHE A 66 -5.39 6.95 11.93
N SER A 67 -6.37 7.83 11.88
CA SER A 67 -7.26 8.09 13.02
C SER A 67 -8.55 7.27 12.98
N SER A 68 -8.93 6.74 11.83
CA SER A 68 -10.12 5.92 11.68
C SER A 68 -9.81 4.43 11.58
N GLY A 69 -8.66 4.10 11.05
CA GLY A 69 -8.22 2.73 10.85
C GLY A 69 -7.18 2.69 9.74
N PHE A 70 -6.66 1.50 9.47
CA PHE A 70 -5.62 1.32 8.46
C PHE A 70 -6.03 0.27 7.45
N GLY A 71 -6.03 0.63 6.18
CA GLY A 71 -6.25 -0.30 5.09
C GLY A 71 -5.23 -0.08 3.99
N TYR A 72 -5.03 -1.09 3.16
CA TYR A 72 -4.13 -0.96 2.03
C TYR A 72 -4.56 -1.80 0.85
N THR A 73 -4.12 -1.40 -0.34
CA THR A 73 -4.17 -2.22 -1.56
C THR A 73 -2.89 -2.01 -2.35
N ALA A 74 -2.55 -2.99 -3.17
CA ALA A 74 -1.45 -2.86 -4.12
C ALA A 74 -1.96 -3.26 -5.50
N SER A 75 -1.84 -2.37 -6.47
CA SER A 75 -2.42 -2.58 -7.79
C SER A 75 -1.65 -1.82 -8.88
N THR A 76 -1.99 -2.09 -10.14
CA THR A 76 -1.38 -1.40 -11.27
C THR A 76 -2.08 -0.09 -11.63
N GLY A 77 -3.26 0.18 -11.07
CA GLY A 77 -4.03 1.40 -11.36
C GLY A 77 -3.77 2.51 -10.36
N ALA A 78 -3.62 3.75 -10.85
CA ALA A 78 -3.42 4.92 -10.02
C ALA A 78 -4.75 5.45 -9.47
N GLY A 79 -4.69 6.22 -8.38
CA GLY A 79 -5.85 6.85 -7.76
C GLY A 79 -6.90 5.83 -7.37
N THR A 80 -8.14 6.03 -7.81
CA THR A 80 -9.23 5.09 -7.57
C THR A 80 -9.27 3.94 -8.58
N THR A 81 -8.48 4.00 -9.66
CA THR A 81 -8.46 2.95 -10.69
C THR A 81 -7.96 1.65 -10.08
N LYS A 82 -8.73 0.59 -10.25
CA LYS A 82 -8.38 -0.70 -9.65
C LYS A 82 -7.16 -1.33 -10.30
N GLY A 83 -7.13 -1.44 -11.62
CA GLY A 83 -6.06 -2.14 -12.33
C GLY A 83 -5.92 -3.59 -11.90
N GLY A 84 -4.75 -4.16 -12.11
CA GLY A 84 -4.44 -5.53 -11.69
C GLY A 84 -4.09 -5.59 -10.21
N ASN A 85 -4.48 -6.68 -9.55
CA ASN A 85 -4.15 -6.90 -8.15
C ASN A 85 -2.73 -7.48 -8.04
N LEU A 86 -1.85 -6.81 -7.30
CA LEU A 86 -0.46 -7.21 -7.12
C LEU A 86 -0.20 -7.95 -5.82
N ALA A 87 -1.19 -8.07 -4.95
CA ALA A 87 -0.97 -8.68 -3.64
C ALA A 87 -0.42 -10.11 -3.74
N ALA A 88 -0.80 -10.84 -4.78
CA ALA A 88 -0.36 -12.22 -4.98
C ALA A 88 1.09 -12.33 -5.48
N VAL A 89 1.69 -11.26 -6.02
CA VAL A 89 3.05 -11.28 -6.55
C VAL A 89 4.05 -10.55 -5.65
N ILE A 90 3.58 -9.85 -4.64
CA ILE A 90 4.45 -9.24 -3.64
C ILE A 90 4.88 -10.32 -2.66
N LYS A 91 6.19 -10.51 -2.54
CA LYS A 91 6.75 -11.53 -1.66
C LYS A 91 6.54 -11.17 -0.19
N SER A 92 6.74 -9.91 0.15
CA SER A 92 6.67 -9.46 1.54
C SER A 92 6.28 -7.98 1.59
N LEU A 93 5.44 -7.63 2.54
CA LEU A 93 5.02 -6.25 2.77
C LEU A 93 4.94 -6.05 4.28
N ILE A 94 5.75 -5.14 4.80
CA ILE A 94 5.86 -4.89 6.23
C ILE A 94 5.55 -3.43 6.50
N PHE A 95 4.63 -3.20 7.44
CA PHE A 95 4.31 -1.87 7.94
C PHE A 95 4.81 -1.74 9.38
N VAL A 96 5.59 -0.68 9.65
CA VAL A 96 6.00 -0.36 11.01
C VAL A 96 5.01 0.66 11.55
N PHE A 97 4.17 0.21 12.44
CA PHE A 97 2.99 0.94 12.91
C PHE A 97 2.96 0.98 14.43
N LYS A 98 2.64 2.15 14.99
CA LYS A 98 2.54 2.33 16.43
C LYS A 98 1.27 3.04 16.86
#